data_c8f6faf4d6ee911f584d1dcd025debfd
#
_entry.id   c8f6faf4d6ee911f584d1dcd025debfd
#
_cell.length_a   1.000
_cell.length_b   1.000
_cell.length_c   1.000
_cell.angle_alpha   90.00
_cell.angle_beta   90.00
_cell.angle_gamma   90.00
#
_symmetry.space_group_name_H-M   'P 1'
#
loop_
_entity.id
_entity.type
_entity.pdbx_description
1 polymer ?
#
loop_
_entity_poly.entity_id
_entity_poly.type
_entity_poly.pdbx_seq_one_letter_code
_entity_poly.pdbx_strand_id
1 'polypeptide(L)'
;MKVSLLDVFQKIAPDVTGIVRERYLLLRHISDAQPVGRRSLAALSGLSERVVRAHVDVLRRNGIVRFTTAGIELEAEGQRLMPELLDCFVHLNNLDDMQKQIRKELQLEHVYIVPGNSDRDKTAKEELGRKGAEILASLLGNSEIVAVSGGSTLAELAERLPEVSTDAVIVPARGGLGNHVKRQANYIASQIAWTTGTTSQMMHVPDGLNAAAIRLLLDSDKDTRRTVDLAKRADILLFGILLFTLIYKQTL
;
A
#
# COMPACT_ATOMS: atom_id res chain seq x y z
N MET A 1 20.27 -16.61 -21.17
CA MET A 1 19.17 -15.79 -20.61
C MET A 1 18.09 -15.68 -21.68
N LYS A 2 16.86 -16.12 -21.42
CA LYS A 2 15.75 -15.87 -22.34
C LYS A 2 15.37 -14.40 -22.22
N VAL A 3 15.45 -13.65 -23.31
CA VAL A 3 14.98 -12.26 -23.37
C VAL A 3 13.46 -12.30 -23.22
N SER A 4 12.91 -11.52 -22.28
CA SER A 4 11.45 -11.40 -22.11
C SER A 4 10.83 -10.77 -23.34
N LEU A 5 9.60 -11.16 -23.70
CA LEU A 5 8.84 -10.51 -24.76
C LEU A 5 8.67 -8.99 -24.51
N LEU A 6 8.51 -8.61 -23.26
CA LEU A 6 8.41 -7.21 -22.85
C LEU A 6 9.72 -6.44 -23.07
N ASP A 7 10.89 -7.05 -22.80
CA ASP A 7 12.20 -6.44 -23.08
C ASP A 7 12.40 -6.20 -24.60
N VAL A 8 11.88 -7.12 -25.42
CA VAL A 8 11.89 -6.95 -26.87
C VAL A 8 11.03 -5.76 -27.27
N PHE A 9 9.78 -5.69 -26.78
CA PHE A 9 8.88 -4.56 -27.06
C PHE A 9 9.47 -3.23 -26.61
N GLN A 10 10.08 -3.17 -25.45
CA GLN A 10 10.71 -1.95 -24.94
C GLN A 10 11.82 -1.42 -25.85
N LYS A 11 12.57 -2.32 -26.48
CA LYS A 11 13.69 -1.96 -27.38
C LYS A 11 13.24 -1.59 -28.79
N ILE A 12 12.24 -2.29 -29.33
CA ILE A 12 11.83 -2.13 -30.75
C ILE A 12 10.63 -1.18 -30.94
N ALA A 13 9.83 -0.97 -29.90
CA ALA A 13 8.60 -0.18 -29.93
C ALA A 13 8.39 0.58 -28.60
N PRO A 14 9.30 1.52 -28.21
CA PRO A 14 9.20 2.25 -26.95
C PRO A 14 7.94 3.11 -26.83
N ASP A 15 7.37 3.55 -27.96
CA ASP A 15 6.08 4.24 -28.04
C ASP A 15 4.91 3.36 -27.56
N VAL A 16 4.93 2.06 -27.85
CA VAL A 16 3.92 1.11 -27.37
C VAL A 16 3.96 1.03 -25.83
N THR A 17 5.14 1.04 -25.24
CA THR A 17 5.28 1.00 -23.76
C THR A 17 4.70 2.26 -23.12
N GLY A 18 4.85 3.43 -23.73
CA GLY A 18 4.22 4.68 -23.31
C GLY A 18 2.68 4.58 -23.32
N ILE A 19 2.13 4.06 -24.41
CA ILE A 19 0.68 3.85 -24.56
C ILE A 19 0.14 2.86 -23.52
N VAL A 20 0.86 1.76 -23.27
CA VAL A 20 0.46 0.78 -22.23
C VAL A 20 0.45 1.43 -20.86
N ARG A 21 1.47 2.23 -20.52
CA ARG A 21 1.54 2.98 -19.26
C ARG A 21 0.35 3.92 -19.08
N GLU A 22 0.04 4.74 -20.08
CA GLU A 22 -1.08 5.68 -20.02
C GLU A 22 -2.42 4.95 -19.86
N ARG A 23 -2.63 3.86 -20.58
CA ARG A 23 -3.86 3.03 -20.44
C ARG A 23 -3.96 2.34 -19.10
N TYR A 24 -2.85 1.81 -18.57
CA TYR A 24 -2.82 1.25 -17.22
C TYR A 24 -3.24 2.29 -16.17
N LEU A 25 -2.68 3.49 -16.20
CA LEU A 25 -3.05 4.56 -15.28
C LEU A 25 -4.54 4.94 -15.38
N LEU A 26 -5.08 5.02 -16.61
CA LEU A 26 -6.49 5.30 -16.80
C LEU A 26 -7.39 4.19 -16.25
N LEU A 27 -7.06 2.93 -16.51
CA LEU A 27 -7.82 1.77 -16.00
C LEU A 27 -7.78 1.71 -14.48
N ARG A 28 -6.65 2.02 -13.88
CA ARG A 28 -6.48 2.11 -12.44
C ARG A 28 -7.38 3.19 -11.85
N HIS A 29 -7.37 4.41 -12.39
CA HIS A 29 -8.26 5.48 -11.93
C HIS A 29 -9.76 5.16 -12.16
N ILE A 30 -10.09 4.43 -13.23
CA ILE A 30 -11.46 3.94 -13.43
C ILE A 30 -11.82 2.94 -12.34
N SER A 31 -10.96 1.96 -12.06
CA SER A 31 -11.18 0.96 -11.02
C SER A 31 -11.48 1.58 -9.65
N ASP A 32 -10.75 2.65 -9.30
CA ASP A 32 -10.84 3.29 -7.98
C ASP A 32 -12.01 4.25 -7.84
N ALA A 33 -12.46 4.87 -8.95
CA ALA A 33 -13.42 5.99 -8.91
C ALA A 33 -14.68 5.74 -9.75
N GLN A 34 -14.89 4.53 -10.28
CA GLN A 34 -16.04 4.22 -11.14
C GLN A 34 -17.38 4.35 -10.41
N PRO A 35 -18.41 4.89 -11.07
CA PRO A 35 -18.41 5.43 -12.43
C PRO A 35 -17.74 6.81 -12.52
N VAL A 36 -16.82 7.01 -13.48
CA VAL A 36 -16.00 8.22 -13.58
C VAL A 36 -16.10 8.92 -14.93
N GLY A 37 -16.18 10.25 -14.92
CA GLY A 37 -16.24 11.07 -16.13
C GLY A 37 -14.88 11.30 -16.78
N ARG A 38 -14.84 11.58 -18.09
CA ARG A 38 -13.58 11.85 -18.83
C ARG A 38 -12.79 13.03 -18.29
N ARG A 39 -13.47 14.12 -17.85
CA ARG A 39 -12.81 15.29 -17.24
C ARG A 39 -12.14 14.93 -15.93
N SER A 40 -12.83 14.15 -15.10
CA SER A 40 -12.26 13.65 -13.84
C SER A 40 -11.06 12.76 -14.10
N LEU A 41 -11.13 11.85 -15.09
CA LEU A 41 -10.00 11.02 -15.49
C LEU A 41 -8.82 11.85 -16.00
N ALA A 42 -9.05 12.92 -16.76
CA ALA A 42 -8.01 13.82 -17.23
C ALA A 42 -7.32 14.52 -16.04
N ALA A 43 -8.10 14.99 -15.06
CA ALA A 43 -7.57 15.61 -13.85
C ALA A 43 -6.76 14.62 -12.99
N LEU A 44 -7.23 13.37 -12.85
CA LEU A 44 -6.57 12.33 -12.06
C LEU A 44 -5.28 11.82 -12.72
N SER A 45 -5.30 11.61 -14.04
CA SER A 45 -4.17 11.04 -14.78
C SER A 45 -3.12 12.07 -15.21
N GLY A 46 -3.44 13.37 -15.16
CA GLY A 46 -2.60 14.43 -15.71
C GLY A 46 -2.55 14.47 -17.26
N LEU A 47 -3.36 13.65 -17.93
CA LEU A 47 -3.48 13.62 -19.39
C LEU A 47 -4.52 14.63 -19.87
N SER A 48 -4.37 15.11 -21.12
CA SER A 48 -5.40 15.95 -21.73
C SER A 48 -6.69 15.17 -21.99
N GLU A 49 -7.87 15.83 -21.94
CA GLU A 49 -9.16 15.19 -22.24
C GLU A 49 -9.18 14.52 -23.62
N ARG A 50 -8.45 15.07 -24.60
CA ARG A 50 -8.31 14.50 -25.95
C ARG A 50 -7.61 13.14 -25.89
N VAL A 51 -6.52 13.03 -25.15
CA VAL A 51 -5.73 11.80 -24.98
C VAL A 51 -6.57 10.77 -24.22
N VAL A 52 -7.20 11.17 -23.11
CA VAL A 52 -8.10 10.30 -22.33
C VAL A 52 -9.20 9.73 -23.23
N ARG A 53 -9.86 10.57 -24.05
CA ARG A 53 -10.89 10.12 -24.99
C ARG A 53 -10.36 9.06 -25.95
N ALA A 54 -9.21 9.31 -26.57
CA ALA A 54 -8.61 8.36 -27.53
C ALA A 54 -8.32 7.00 -26.88
N HIS A 55 -7.75 6.99 -25.68
CA HIS A 55 -7.45 5.74 -24.97
C HIS A 55 -8.72 5.01 -24.51
N VAL A 56 -9.66 5.72 -23.91
CA VAL A 56 -10.90 5.11 -23.40
C VAL A 56 -11.75 4.56 -24.55
N ASP A 57 -11.78 5.22 -25.72
CA ASP A 57 -12.49 4.72 -26.91
C ASP A 57 -11.86 3.40 -27.43
N VAL A 58 -10.53 3.25 -27.35
CA VAL A 58 -9.87 1.97 -27.67
C VAL A 58 -10.20 0.90 -26.63
N LEU A 59 -10.12 1.22 -25.34
CA LEU A 59 -10.44 0.29 -24.27
C LEU A 59 -11.90 -0.20 -24.33
N ARG A 60 -12.83 0.70 -24.69
CA ARG A 60 -14.23 0.34 -24.90
C ARG A 60 -14.42 -0.62 -26.10
N ARG A 61 -13.78 -0.33 -27.23
CA ARG A 61 -13.85 -1.21 -28.42
C ARG A 61 -13.33 -2.61 -28.14
N ASN A 62 -12.40 -2.74 -27.20
CA ASN A 62 -11.81 -4.01 -26.80
C ASN A 62 -12.57 -4.66 -25.59
N GLY A 63 -13.73 -4.12 -25.19
CA GLY A 63 -14.53 -4.71 -24.11
C GLY A 63 -13.91 -4.60 -22.71
N ILE A 64 -12.97 -3.67 -22.52
CA ILE A 64 -12.28 -3.49 -21.24
C ILE A 64 -13.05 -2.52 -20.32
N VAL A 65 -13.67 -1.51 -20.93
CA VAL A 65 -14.51 -0.52 -20.23
C VAL A 65 -15.83 -0.34 -20.96
N ARG A 66 -16.86 0.07 -20.22
CA ARG A 66 -18.17 0.48 -20.78
C ARG A 66 -18.49 1.92 -20.40
N PHE A 67 -19.37 2.52 -21.19
CA PHE A 67 -19.94 3.83 -20.91
C PHE A 67 -21.36 3.67 -20.41
N THR A 68 -21.63 4.27 -19.27
CA THR A 68 -22.96 4.36 -18.69
C THR A 68 -23.41 5.83 -18.65
N THR A 69 -24.66 6.09 -18.29
CA THR A 69 -25.15 7.45 -18.06
C THR A 69 -24.44 8.16 -16.92
N ALA A 70 -23.92 7.40 -15.95
CA ALA A 70 -23.19 7.91 -14.79
C ALA A 70 -21.69 8.14 -15.08
N GLY A 71 -21.11 7.45 -16.06
CA GLY A 71 -19.69 7.57 -16.38
C GLY A 71 -19.10 6.32 -17.04
N ILE A 72 -17.81 6.16 -16.85
CA ILE A 72 -17.02 5.05 -17.37
C ILE A 72 -16.79 4.05 -16.24
N GLU A 73 -16.95 2.78 -16.55
CA GLU A 73 -16.78 1.65 -15.63
C GLU A 73 -15.95 0.56 -16.28
N LEU A 74 -15.28 -0.27 -15.46
CA LEU A 74 -14.63 -1.48 -15.95
C LEU A 74 -15.67 -2.54 -16.33
N GLU A 75 -15.42 -3.25 -17.41
CA GLU A 75 -16.07 -4.52 -17.72
C GLU A 75 -15.41 -5.68 -16.95
N ALA A 76 -16.05 -6.85 -16.92
CA ALA A 76 -15.52 -8.04 -16.26
C ALA A 76 -14.09 -8.39 -16.77
N GLU A 77 -13.85 -8.26 -18.06
CA GLU A 77 -12.53 -8.48 -18.67
C GLU A 77 -11.51 -7.45 -18.19
N GLY A 78 -11.90 -6.18 -18.07
CA GLY A 78 -11.04 -5.13 -17.50
C GLY A 78 -10.65 -5.43 -16.06
N GLN A 79 -11.60 -5.87 -15.24
CA GLN A 79 -11.33 -6.28 -13.85
C GLN A 79 -10.34 -7.46 -13.77
N ARG A 80 -10.55 -8.47 -14.64
CA ARG A 80 -9.69 -9.66 -14.71
C ARG A 80 -8.26 -9.33 -15.11
N LEU A 81 -8.06 -8.36 -15.99
CA LEU A 81 -6.74 -7.99 -16.51
C LEU A 81 -5.93 -7.04 -15.61
N MET A 82 -6.55 -6.42 -14.59
CA MET A 82 -5.86 -5.44 -13.74
C MET A 82 -4.61 -5.99 -13.05
N PRO A 83 -4.60 -7.20 -12.44
CA PRO A 83 -3.39 -7.77 -11.83
C PRO A 83 -2.26 -7.98 -12.85
N GLU A 84 -2.55 -8.57 -14.01
CA GLU A 84 -1.55 -8.81 -15.05
C GLU A 84 -1.02 -7.50 -15.66
N LEU A 85 -1.87 -6.48 -15.75
CA LEU A 85 -1.43 -5.15 -16.20
C LEU A 85 -0.48 -4.48 -15.21
N LEU A 86 -0.70 -4.68 -13.92
CA LEU A 86 0.22 -4.20 -12.88
C LEU A 86 1.60 -4.85 -13.04
N ASP A 87 1.65 -6.17 -13.20
CA ASP A 87 2.89 -6.90 -13.39
C ASP A 87 3.61 -6.47 -14.69
N CYS A 88 2.87 -6.30 -15.79
CA CYS A 88 3.42 -5.71 -17.01
C CYS A 88 3.97 -4.30 -16.78
N PHE A 89 3.28 -3.47 -16.03
CA PHE A 89 3.71 -2.10 -15.74
C PHE A 89 4.99 -2.06 -14.89
N VAL A 90 5.09 -2.92 -13.88
CA VAL A 90 6.30 -3.10 -13.05
C VAL A 90 7.49 -3.48 -13.93
N HIS A 91 7.30 -4.44 -14.83
CA HIS A 91 8.34 -4.91 -15.76
C HIS A 91 8.78 -3.82 -16.75
N LEU A 92 7.82 -3.11 -17.35
CA LEU A 92 8.06 -2.01 -18.32
C LEU A 92 8.79 -0.81 -17.71
N ASN A 93 8.80 -0.65 -16.39
CA ASN A 93 9.53 0.42 -15.70
C ASN A 93 10.87 -0.04 -15.10
N ASN A 94 11.34 -1.25 -15.42
CA ASN A 94 12.56 -1.85 -14.87
C ASN A 94 12.56 -1.91 -13.32
N LEU A 95 11.37 -1.95 -12.70
CA LEU A 95 11.26 -1.99 -11.24
C LEU A 95 11.79 -3.31 -10.68
N ASP A 96 11.76 -4.39 -11.47
CA ASP A 96 12.34 -5.67 -11.09
C ASP A 96 13.86 -5.58 -10.83
N ASP A 97 14.58 -4.84 -11.69
CA ASP A 97 16.02 -4.66 -11.51
C ASP A 97 16.33 -3.74 -10.33
N MET A 98 15.49 -2.71 -10.13
CA MET A 98 15.55 -1.87 -8.94
C MET A 98 15.26 -2.67 -7.65
N GLN A 99 14.26 -3.55 -7.66
CA GLN A 99 13.97 -4.46 -6.54
C GLN A 99 15.18 -5.35 -6.21
N LYS A 100 15.80 -5.96 -7.24
CA LYS A 100 17.00 -6.78 -7.08
C LYS A 100 18.17 -5.99 -6.51
N GLN A 101 18.38 -4.77 -6.98
CA GLN A 101 19.43 -3.89 -6.50
C GLN A 101 19.23 -3.52 -5.03
N ILE A 102 18.05 -3.01 -4.66
CA ILE A 102 17.72 -2.65 -3.27
C ILE A 102 17.84 -3.87 -2.36
N ARG A 103 17.31 -5.02 -2.79
CA ARG A 103 17.41 -6.27 -2.06
C ARG A 103 18.86 -6.63 -1.74
N LYS A 104 19.75 -6.49 -2.72
CA LYS A 104 21.18 -6.80 -2.59
C LYS A 104 21.89 -5.79 -1.66
N GLU A 105 21.64 -4.50 -1.86
CA GLU A 105 22.31 -3.43 -1.10
C GLU A 105 21.90 -3.42 0.37
N LEU A 106 20.60 -3.64 0.65
CA LEU A 106 20.05 -3.65 2.01
C LEU A 106 20.02 -5.05 2.65
N GLN A 107 20.49 -6.09 1.95
CA GLN A 107 20.50 -7.49 2.41
C GLN A 107 19.10 -7.97 2.88
N LEU A 108 18.06 -7.58 2.15
CA LEU A 108 16.67 -7.97 2.43
C LEU A 108 16.33 -9.30 1.73
N GLU A 109 15.45 -10.09 2.32
CA GLU A 109 14.94 -11.31 1.67
C GLU A 109 14.02 -10.98 0.50
N HIS A 110 13.14 -9.99 0.68
CA HIS A 110 12.17 -9.55 -0.32
C HIS A 110 12.12 -8.04 -0.41
N VAL A 111 11.91 -7.53 -1.62
CA VAL A 111 11.63 -6.12 -1.91
C VAL A 111 10.52 -6.07 -2.94
N TYR A 112 9.48 -5.29 -2.66
CA TYR A 112 8.36 -5.06 -3.56
C TYR A 112 8.24 -3.57 -3.83
N ILE A 113 8.26 -3.17 -5.09
CA ILE A 113 8.09 -1.77 -5.48
C ILE A 113 6.70 -1.61 -6.08
N VAL A 114 5.93 -0.70 -5.51
CA VAL A 114 4.66 -0.25 -6.06
C VAL A 114 4.89 1.03 -6.85
N PRO A 115 4.48 1.11 -8.12
CA PRO A 115 4.65 2.31 -8.94
C PRO A 115 3.84 3.49 -8.39
N GLY A 116 4.42 4.69 -8.45
CA GLY A 116 3.74 5.94 -8.09
C GLY A 116 4.42 6.68 -6.94
N ASN A 117 3.84 7.81 -6.57
CA ASN A 117 4.30 8.64 -5.46
C ASN A 117 3.21 8.68 -4.38
N SER A 118 3.38 7.90 -3.32
CA SER A 118 2.40 7.75 -2.26
C SER A 118 2.14 9.04 -1.44
N ASP A 119 2.97 10.08 -1.57
CA ASP A 119 2.75 11.36 -0.91
C ASP A 119 1.80 12.27 -1.69
N ARG A 120 1.73 12.09 -3.01
CA ARG A 120 0.96 12.93 -3.94
C ARG A 120 -0.19 12.20 -4.63
N ASP A 121 -0.08 10.89 -4.72
CA ASP A 121 -1.03 10.00 -5.38
C ASP A 121 -1.65 9.06 -4.34
N LYS A 122 -2.93 9.30 -4.07
CA LYS A 122 -3.71 8.49 -3.14
C LYS A 122 -3.75 7.03 -3.60
N THR A 123 -3.87 6.79 -4.90
CA THR A 123 -3.95 5.46 -5.49
C THR A 123 -2.63 4.69 -5.32
N ALA A 124 -1.47 5.35 -5.43
CA ALA A 124 -0.18 4.71 -5.13
C ALA A 124 -0.09 4.26 -3.66
N LYS A 125 -0.65 5.05 -2.74
CA LYS A 125 -0.72 4.68 -1.32
C LYS A 125 -1.65 3.49 -1.09
N GLU A 126 -2.79 3.47 -1.75
CA GLU A 126 -3.77 2.39 -1.69
C GLU A 126 -3.18 1.07 -2.22
N GLU A 127 -2.47 1.13 -3.35
CA GLU A 127 -1.76 -0.03 -3.92
C GLU A 127 -0.63 -0.52 -3.00
N LEU A 128 0.10 0.40 -2.37
CA LEU A 128 1.11 0.04 -1.37
C LEU A 128 0.48 -0.66 -0.17
N GLY A 129 -0.68 -0.15 0.30
CA GLY A 129 -1.48 -0.79 1.35
C GLY A 129 -1.97 -2.18 0.95
N ARG A 130 -2.50 -2.33 -0.28
CA ARG A 130 -2.96 -3.61 -0.82
C ARG A 130 -1.82 -4.62 -0.91
N LYS A 131 -0.66 -4.22 -1.46
CA LYS A 131 0.50 -5.10 -1.54
C LYS A 131 1.01 -5.52 -0.15
N GLY A 132 1.05 -4.57 0.79
CA GLY A 132 1.38 -4.87 2.18
C GLY A 132 0.38 -5.84 2.83
N ALA A 133 -0.91 -5.71 2.55
CA ALA A 133 -1.96 -6.61 3.02
C ALA A 133 -1.81 -8.04 2.47
N GLU A 134 -1.50 -8.19 1.18
CA GLU A 134 -1.20 -9.50 0.56
C GLU A 134 0.00 -10.17 1.23
N ILE A 135 1.08 -9.41 1.47
CA ILE A 135 2.28 -9.93 2.12
C ILE A 135 1.95 -10.35 3.57
N LEU A 136 1.26 -9.49 4.33
CA LEU A 136 0.86 -9.84 5.69
C LEU A 136 0.01 -11.10 5.71
N ALA A 137 -1.02 -11.18 4.86
CA ALA A 137 -1.88 -12.35 4.76
C ALA A 137 -1.10 -13.65 4.46
N SER A 138 -0.03 -13.57 3.66
CA SER A 138 0.84 -14.72 3.37
C SER A 138 1.78 -15.11 4.51
N LEU A 139 2.05 -14.19 5.44
CA LEU A 139 2.94 -14.41 6.58
C LEU A 139 2.18 -14.80 7.85
N LEU A 140 0.87 -14.54 7.90
CA LEU A 140 0.05 -14.88 9.06
C LEU A 140 -0.05 -16.41 9.19
N GLY A 141 0.55 -16.93 10.25
CA GLY A 141 0.48 -18.32 10.66
C GLY A 141 -0.34 -18.49 11.94
N ASN A 142 -0.27 -19.66 12.54
CA ASN A 142 -0.90 -19.95 13.80
C ASN A 142 0.02 -19.55 14.96
N SER A 143 -0.54 -18.92 15.99
CA SER A 143 0.14 -18.57 17.25
C SER A 143 1.29 -17.55 17.10
N GLU A 144 1.26 -16.69 16.11
CA GLU A 144 2.22 -15.60 15.91
C GLU A 144 1.78 -14.33 16.64
N ILE A 145 2.76 -13.52 17.03
CA ILE A 145 2.53 -12.20 17.59
C ILE A 145 2.90 -11.18 16.52
N VAL A 146 1.91 -10.37 16.13
CA VAL A 146 2.11 -9.30 15.14
C VAL A 146 2.07 -7.95 15.83
N ALA A 147 3.18 -7.25 15.86
CA ALA A 147 3.27 -5.88 16.37
C ALA A 147 3.10 -4.86 15.23
N VAL A 148 2.24 -3.86 15.46
CA VAL A 148 1.86 -2.88 14.44
C VAL A 148 2.14 -1.46 14.91
N SER A 149 2.89 -0.69 14.12
CA SER A 149 3.06 0.73 14.38
C SER A 149 1.89 1.54 13.79
N GLY A 150 1.89 2.85 14.02
CA GLY A 150 0.93 3.77 13.40
C GLY A 150 1.39 4.23 12.00
N GLY A 151 0.48 4.88 11.29
CA GLY A 151 0.79 5.54 10.02
C GLY A 151 -0.28 5.37 8.95
N SER A 152 -0.26 6.27 7.96
CA SER A 152 -1.29 6.26 6.89
C SER A 152 -1.18 5.05 5.96
N THR A 153 0.02 4.56 5.68
CA THR A 153 0.22 3.37 4.84
C THR A 153 -0.25 2.10 5.54
N LEU A 154 0.00 1.99 6.84
CA LEU A 154 -0.49 0.83 7.61
C LEU A 154 -2.01 0.88 7.82
N ALA A 155 -2.61 2.06 7.86
CA ALA A 155 -4.07 2.19 7.84
C ALA A 155 -4.66 1.66 6.51
N GLU A 156 -4.04 2.02 5.36
CA GLU A 156 -4.43 1.49 4.06
C GLU A 156 -4.25 -0.04 3.96
N LEU A 157 -3.17 -0.58 4.55
CA LEU A 157 -2.95 -2.03 4.65
C LEU A 157 -4.10 -2.69 5.42
N ALA A 158 -4.42 -2.18 6.60
CA ALA A 158 -5.46 -2.77 7.46
C ALA A 158 -6.87 -2.70 6.82
N GLU A 159 -7.17 -1.63 6.09
CA GLU A 159 -8.45 -1.49 5.36
C GLU A 159 -8.57 -2.46 4.17
N ARG A 160 -7.45 -2.99 3.65
CA ARG A 160 -7.40 -3.88 2.48
C ARG A 160 -6.97 -5.31 2.79
N LEU A 161 -6.81 -5.63 4.07
CA LEU A 161 -6.46 -6.99 4.48
C LEU A 161 -7.61 -7.93 4.10
N PRO A 162 -7.35 -9.01 3.35
CA PRO A 162 -8.36 -10.01 3.08
C PRO A 162 -8.76 -10.76 4.37
N GLU A 163 -9.93 -11.36 4.37
CA GLU A 163 -10.34 -12.26 5.43
C GLU A 163 -9.39 -13.47 5.45
N VAL A 164 -8.63 -13.58 6.53
CA VAL A 164 -7.69 -14.69 6.78
C VAL A 164 -7.93 -15.18 8.21
N SER A 165 -8.23 -16.44 8.37
CA SER A 165 -8.34 -17.03 9.71
C SER A 165 -6.95 -17.32 10.26
N THR A 166 -6.66 -16.80 11.47
CA THR A 166 -5.38 -16.99 12.15
C THR A 166 -5.59 -16.95 13.68
N ASP A 167 -4.70 -17.60 14.42
CA ASP A 167 -4.63 -17.50 15.88
C ASP A 167 -3.64 -16.42 16.35
N ALA A 168 -3.13 -15.59 15.44
CA ALA A 168 -2.17 -14.54 15.74
C ALA A 168 -2.73 -13.52 16.75
N VAL A 169 -1.89 -13.05 17.66
CA VAL A 169 -2.22 -11.96 18.58
C VAL A 169 -1.71 -10.66 18.01
N ILE A 170 -2.60 -9.70 17.77
CA ILE A 170 -2.23 -8.41 17.19
C ILE A 170 -2.02 -7.39 18.32
N VAL A 171 -0.85 -6.76 18.35
CA VAL A 171 -0.50 -5.79 19.40
C VAL A 171 0.02 -4.49 18.78
N PRO A 172 -0.26 -3.32 19.37
CA PRO A 172 0.38 -2.08 18.94
C PRO A 172 1.86 -2.08 19.35
N ALA A 173 2.74 -1.67 18.42
CA ALA A 173 4.18 -1.55 18.65
C ALA A 173 4.58 -0.22 19.31
N ARG A 174 3.63 0.72 19.44
CA ARG A 174 3.84 2.04 20.05
C ARG A 174 2.56 2.56 20.67
N GLY A 175 2.71 3.51 21.58
CA GLY A 175 1.60 4.26 22.14
C GLY A 175 0.96 5.24 21.17
N GLY A 176 0.07 6.08 21.68
CA GLY A 176 -0.64 7.09 20.88
C GLY A 176 0.29 8.12 20.25
N LEU A 177 0.00 8.53 19.01
CA LEU A 177 0.72 9.58 18.29
C LEU A 177 -0.25 10.46 17.52
N GLY A 178 -0.27 11.74 17.85
CA GLY A 178 -1.11 12.73 17.16
C GLY A 178 -2.63 12.49 17.29
N ASN A 179 -3.44 13.20 16.50
CA ASN A 179 -4.89 13.26 16.67
C ASN A 179 -5.70 12.45 15.62
N HIS A 180 -5.03 11.75 14.71
CA HIS A 180 -5.72 10.99 13.66
C HIS A 180 -6.02 9.56 14.11
N VAL A 181 -7.24 9.30 14.54
CA VAL A 181 -7.67 7.99 15.09
C VAL A 181 -7.29 6.82 14.18
N LYS A 182 -7.64 6.87 12.89
CA LYS A 182 -7.37 5.80 11.92
C LYS A 182 -5.88 5.48 11.72
N ARG A 183 -4.99 6.40 12.09
CA ARG A 183 -3.53 6.23 11.95
C ARG A 183 -2.84 5.78 13.24
N GLN A 184 -3.61 5.60 14.32
CA GLN A 184 -3.10 5.12 15.60
C GLN A 184 -2.80 3.62 15.54
N ALA A 185 -1.70 3.21 16.17
CA ALA A 185 -1.30 1.81 16.25
C ALA A 185 -2.41 0.94 16.87
N ASN A 186 -3.06 1.42 17.94
CA ASN A 186 -4.20 0.75 18.57
C ASN A 186 -5.36 0.52 17.58
N TYR A 187 -5.72 1.53 16.77
CA TYR A 187 -6.80 1.40 15.80
C TYR A 187 -6.44 0.39 14.70
N ILE A 188 -5.23 0.47 14.16
CA ILE A 188 -4.75 -0.42 13.09
C ILE A 188 -4.68 -1.86 13.60
N ALA A 189 -4.15 -2.08 14.81
CA ALA A 189 -4.12 -3.40 15.44
C ALA A 189 -5.54 -3.98 15.61
N SER A 190 -6.49 -3.18 16.09
CA SER A 190 -7.88 -3.59 16.24
C SER A 190 -8.55 -3.90 14.88
N GLN A 191 -8.27 -3.11 13.85
CA GLN A 191 -8.80 -3.33 12.50
C GLN A 191 -8.29 -4.65 11.90
N ILE A 192 -6.98 -4.92 12.02
CA ILE A 192 -6.38 -6.18 11.57
C ILE A 192 -7.01 -7.36 12.32
N ALA A 193 -7.08 -7.28 13.65
CA ALA A 193 -7.67 -8.33 14.47
C ALA A 193 -9.14 -8.60 14.11
N TRP A 194 -9.92 -7.54 13.86
CA TRP A 194 -11.31 -7.66 13.41
C TRP A 194 -11.42 -8.43 12.10
N THR A 195 -10.62 -8.05 11.09
CA THR A 195 -10.65 -8.68 9.76
C THR A 195 -10.19 -10.15 9.80
N THR A 196 -9.25 -10.48 10.69
CA THR A 196 -8.70 -11.84 10.82
C THR A 196 -9.43 -12.71 11.83
N GLY A 197 -10.46 -12.17 12.47
CA GLY A 197 -11.25 -12.92 13.49
C GLY A 197 -10.48 -13.22 14.78
N THR A 198 -9.38 -12.49 15.05
CA THR A 198 -8.52 -12.71 16.22
C THR A 198 -8.63 -11.57 17.25
N THR A 199 -7.76 -11.57 18.23
CA THR A 199 -7.77 -10.59 19.32
C THR A 199 -6.66 -9.57 19.20
N SER A 200 -6.95 -8.31 19.57
CA SER A 200 -5.92 -7.28 19.75
C SER A 200 -5.78 -6.87 21.21
N GLN A 201 -4.57 -6.49 21.59
CA GLN A 201 -4.30 -5.81 22.85
C GLN A 201 -4.28 -4.30 22.61
N MET A 202 -4.47 -3.51 23.66
CA MET A 202 -4.35 -2.05 23.60
C MET A 202 -3.15 -1.57 24.39
N MET A 203 -2.46 -0.54 23.89
CA MET A 203 -1.34 0.08 24.58
C MET A 203 -1.72 1.51 24.99
N HIS A 204 -1.87 1.73 26.28
CA HIS A 204 -2.26 3.03 26.85
C HIS A 204 -1.03 3.84 27.28
N VAL A 205 -0.06 3.99 26.37
CA VAL A 205 1.14 4.79 26.59
C VAL A 205 1.03 6.09 25.80
N PRO A 206 0.94 7.24 26.47
CA PRO A 206 0.99 8.54 25.78
C PRO A 206 2.34 8.75 25.08
N ASP A 207 2.32 9.48 23.95
CA ASP A 207 3.54 9.90 23.28
C ASP A 207 4.27 10.98 24.10
N GLY A 208 5.62 11.06 23.96
CA GLY A 208 6.44 12.08 24.60
C GLY A 208 6.78 11.86 26.07
N LEU A 209 6.44 10.72 26.66
CA LEU A 209 6.88 10.39 28.01
C LEU A 209 8.39 10.13 28.06
N ASN A 210 9.05 10.63 29.12
CA ASN A 210 10.44 10.29 29.38
C ASN A 210 10.58 8.87 29.95
N ALA A 211 11.81 8.34 29.97
CA ALA A 211 12.07 6.97 30.41
C ALA A 211 11.64 6.67 31.86
N ALA A 212 11.71 7.66 32.75
CA ALA A 212 11.29 7.49 34.15
C ALA A 212 9.77 7.35 34.26
N ALA A 213 9.01 8.20 33.54
CA ALA A 213 7.55 8.12 33.50
C ALA A 213 7.06 6.83 32.86
N ILE A 214 7.73 6.36 31.79
CA ILE A 214 7.41 5.07 31.16
C ILE A 214 7.62 3.92 32.16
N ARG A 215 8.73 3.90 32.91
CA ARG A 215 8.97 2.87 33.91
C ARG A 215 7.89 2.86 34.99
N LEU A 216 7.55 4.03 35.53
CA LEU A 216 6.50 4.15 36.53
C LEU A 216 5.13 3.66 36.01
N LEU A 217 4.80 3.99 34.77
CA LEU A 217 3.57 3.53 34.11
C LEU A 217 3.57 2.00 34.00
N LEU A 218 4.65 1.41 33.50
CA LEU A 218 4.77 -0.04 33.35
C LEU A 218 4.78 -0.78 34.70
N ASP A 219 5.25 -0.13 35.76
CA ASP A 219 5.21 -0.72 37.12
C ASP A 219 3.81 -0.67 37.77
N SER A 220 3.00 0.31 37.38
CA SER A 220 1.65 0.51 37.91
C SER A 220 0.54 -0.13 37.08
N ASP A 221 0.72 -0.26 35.76
CA ASP A 221 -0.27 -0.81 34.82
C ASP A 221 0.21 -2.14 34.23
N LYS A 222 -0.33 -3.24 34.75
CA LYS A 222 0.01 -4.60 34.35
C LYS A 222 -0.43 -4.91 32.91
N ASP A 223 -1.53 -4.34 32.42
CA ASP A 223 -2.05 -4.59 31.10
C ASP A 223 -1.18 -3.91 30.04
N THR A 224 -0.79 -2.67 30.28
CA THR A 224 0.18 -1.97 29.42
C THR A 224 1.54 -2.68 29.43
N ARG A 225 2.02 -3.13 30.57
CA ARG A 225 3.25 -3.93 30.67
C ARG A 225 3.16 -5.19 29.82
N ARG A 226 2.07 -5.95 29.95
CA ARG A 226 1.83 -7.18 29.18
C ARG A 226 1.85 -6.90 27.67
N THR A 227 1.18 -5.84 27.23
CA THR A 227 1.16 -5.45 25.80
C THR A 227 2.56 -5.09 25.30
N VAL A 228 3.35 -4.35 26.08
CA VAL A 228 4.75 -4.02 25.74
C VAL A 228 5.61 -5.29 25.68
N ASP A 229 5.44 -6.23 26.59
CA ASP A 229 6.21 -7.48 26.59
C ASP A 229 5.83 -8.37 25.38
N LEU A 230 4.56 -8.41 24.98
CA LEU A 230 4.14 -9.07 23.74
C LEU A 230 4.75 -8.39 22.53
N ALA A 231 4.70 -7.05 22.44
CA ALA A 231 5.29 -6.31 21.30
C ALA A 231 6.80 -6.55 21.15
N LYS A 232 7.53 -6.71 22.27
CA LYS A 232 8.97 -7.06 22.25
C LYS A 232 9.26 -8.48 21.75
N ARG A 233 8.28 -9.36 21.85
CA ARG A 233 8.37 -10.77 21.44
C ARG A 233 7.69 -11.02 20.10
N ALA A 234 7.31 -9.97 19.39
CA ALA A 234 6.63 -10.10 18.11
C ALA A 234 7.49 -10.83 17.08
N ASP A 235 6.87 -11.80 16.41
CA ASP A 235 7.45 -12.53 15.27
C ASP A 235 7.42 -11.68 14.01
N ILE A 236 6.38 -10.83 13.90
CA ILE A 236 6.19 -9.90 12.78
C ILE A 236 6.07 -8.47 13.32
N LEU A 237 6.89 -7.56 12.80
CA LEU A 237 6.77 -6.12 13.08
C LEU A 237 6.42 -5.35 11.82
N LEU A 238 5.24 -4.71 11.84
CA LEU A 238 4.77 -3.82 10.77
C LEU A 238 5.07 -2.37 11.14
N PHE A 239 5.85 -1.68 10.31
CA PHE A 239 6.14 -0.25 10.51
C PHE A 239 6.32 0.48 9.18
N GLY A 240 6.06 1.79 9.20
CA GLY A 240 6.30 2.69 8.08
C GLY A 240 7.54 3.52 8.32
N ILE A 241 8.31 3.78 7.26
CA ILE A 241 9.44 4.71 7.28
C ILE A 241 8.96 6.05 6.73
N LEU A 242 9.14 7.12 7.53
CA LEU A 242 8.87 8.49 7.10
C LEU A 242 10.14 9.09 6.50
N LEU A 243 10.03 9.65 5.29
CA LEU A 243 11.10 10.44 4.70
C LEU A 243 11.03 11.86 5.28
N PHE A 244 11.93 12.21 6.21
CA PHE A 244 12.11 13.58 6.66
C PHE A 244 13.11 14.27 5.73
N THR A 245 12.64 15.22 4.93
CA THR A 245 13.54 16.19 4.27
C THR A 245 13.94 17.22 5.31
N LEU A 246 15.13 17.07 5.89
CA LEU A 246 15.75 18.14 6.70
C LEU A 246 16.11 19.30 5.77
N ILE A 247 15.27 20.34 5.75
CA ILE A 247 15.65 21.63 5.16
C ILE A 247 16.57 22.32 6.16
N TYR A 248 17.86 22.16 5.98
CA TYR A 248 18.83 22.98 6.68
C TYR A 248 18.76 24.40 6.11
N LYS A 249 18.11 25.32 6.83
CA LYS A 249 18.21 26.73 6.55
C LYS A 249 19.55 27.19 7.14
N GLN A 250 20.62 27.25 6.33
CA GLN A 250 21.79 27.99 6.70
C GLN A 250 21.38 29.46 6.81
N THR A 251 21.29 29.96 8.04
CA THR A 251 21.26 31.40 8.31
C THR A 251 22.71 31.87 8.22
N LEU A 252 23.03 32.62 7.18
CA LEU A 252 24.21 33.48 7.08
C LEU A 252 24.08 34.66 8.05
#